data_ee4cb738204b4015cae0684069ab4efe
#
_entry.id   ee4cb738204b4015cae0684069ab4efe
#
_cell.length_a   1.000
_cell.length_b   1.000
_cell.length_c   1.000
_cell.angle_alpha   90.00
_cell.angle_beta   90.00
_cell.angle_gamma   90.00
#
_symmetry.space_group_name_H-M   'P 1'
#
loop_
_entity.id
_entity.type
_entity.pdbx_description
1 polymer ?
#
loop_
_entity_poly.entity_id
_entity_poly.type
_entity_poly.pdbx_seq_one_letter_code
_entity_poly.pdbx_strand_id
1 'polypeptide(L)'
;MSKQVLLSSGNPKLAKSINEWYYTIGLHLAPALQSGHNTCAQHTTECAATCLHFAGRGAMQKVQQARIRRTKFFFEHRQEFLAQLKEEITDALVKAKARGLDPAIRLNCTSDIRWELYGILQAFPDVQFYDYSKLSNRTNVPTNYHLTYSFSGHNLATCLTWLKSGRNVAVPFLKMPDKWQGYPVINGDEHDLRFLEDRKSVV
;
A
#
# COMPACT_ATOMS: atom_id res chain seq x y z
N MET A 1 -23.28 17.80 0.13
CA MET A 1 -21.94 17.61 0.75
C MET A 1 -20.92 17.52 -0.36
N SER A 2 -19.78 18.19 -0.29
CA SER A 2 -18.73 18.05 -1.30
C SER A 2 -18.19 16.60 -1.29
N LYS A 3 -18.08 15.98 -2.48
CA LYS A 3 -17.54 14.63 -2.67
C LYS A 3 -16.13 14.57 -2.06
N GLN A 4 -15.90 13.68 -1.11
CA GLN A 4 -14.58 13.53 -0.48
C GLN A 4 -13.63 12.80 -1.41
N VAL A 5 -12.48 13.38 -1.75
CA VAL A 5 -11.45 12.74 -2.57
C VAL A 5 -10.85 11.53 -1.83
N LEU A 6 -10.79 10.39 -2.48
CA LEU A 6 -10.25 9.14 -1.94
C LEU A 6 -8.76 9.00 -2.20
N LEU A 7 -8.33 9.17 -3.46
CA LEU A 7 -6.95 8.98 -3.91
C LEU A 7 -6.14 10.28 -3.84
N SER A 8 -4.86 10.18 -3.50
CA SER A 8 -3.97 11.33 -3.48
C SER A 8 -2.52 10.95 -3.80
N SER A 9 -1.79 11.85 -4.46
CA SER A 9 -0.34 11.77 -4.71
C SER A 9 0.50 12.50 -3.64
N GLY A 10 -0.15 13.12 -2.64
CA GLY A 10 0.50 14.01 -1.68
C GLY A 10 1.39 13.37 -0.60
N ASN A 11 1.62 12.06 -0.65
CA ASN A 11 2.53 11.37 0.26
C ASN A 11 3.98 11.49 -0.28
N PRO A 12 4.98 11.92 0.55
CA PRO A 12 6.39 11.99 0.13
C PRO A 12 6.95 10.68 -0.44
N LYS A 13 6.54 9.51 0.06
CA LYS A 13 6.94 8.21 -0.49
C LYS A 13 6.38 7.98 -1.90
N LEU A 14 5.11 8.31 -2.13
CA LEU A 14 4.52 8.28 -3.47
C LEU A 14 5.18 9.32 -4.39
N ALA A 15 5.46 10.51 -3.88
CA ALA A 15 6.13 11.56 -4.66
C ALA A 15 7.57 11.19 -5.09
N LYS A 16 8.32 10.46 -4.25
CA LYS A 16 9.63 9.89 -4.63
C LYS A 16 9.52 8.83 -5.72
N SER A 17 8.37 8.17 -5.83
CA SER A 17 8.08 7.14 -6.82
C SER A 17 7.50 7.70 -8.12
N ILE A 18 7.18 9.00 -8.20
CA ILE A 18 6.92 9.71 -9.45
C ILE A 18 8.30 9.92 -10.09
N ASN A 19 8.74 8.92 -10.79
CA ASN A 19 9.92 8.96 -11.63
C ASN A 19 9.51 9.25 -13.09
N GLU A 20 10.45 9.18 -14.00
CA GLU A 20 10.22 9.41 -15.42
C GLU A 20 9.22 8.45 -16.07
N TRP A 21 8.83 7.35 -15.39
CA TRP A 21 8.04 6.26 -15.95
C TRP A 21 6.66 6.10 -15.31
N TYR A 22 6.50 6.41 -14.01
CA TYR A 22 5.27 6.09 -13.28
C TYR A 22 4.59 7.30 -12.66
N TYR A 23 3.25 7.37 -12.85
CA TYR A 23 2.35 8.24 -12.10
C TYR A 23 1.78 7.48 -10.90
N THR A 24 2.26 7.81 -9.70
CA THR A 24 1.87 7.11 -8.48
C THR A 24 0.78 7.85 -7.73
N ILE A 25 -0.22 7.11 -7.25
CA ILE A 25 -1.34 7.62 -6.48
C ILE A 25 -1.75 6.58 -5.43
N GLY A 26 -2.27 7.02 -4.29
CA GLY A 26 -2.59 6.10 -3.22
C GLY A 26 -3.80 6.46 -2.38
N LEU A 27 -4.40 5.43 -1.78
CA LEU A 27 -5.50 5.51 -0.83
C LEU A 27 -4.96 5.44 0.60
N HIS A 28 -5.36 6.41 1.41
CA HIS A 28 -5.01 6.48 2.83
C HIS A 28 -6.28 6.32 3.68
N LEU A 29 -6.44 5.15 4.29
CA LEU A 29 -7.46 4.88 5.31
C LEU A 29 -6.87 5.08 6.71
N ALA A 30 -7.71 5.24 7.72
CA ALA A 30 -7.29 5.26 9.12
C ALA A 30 -6.80 3.86 9.52
N PRO A 31 -5.60 3.71 10.09
CA PRO A 31 -5.03 2.41 10.42
C PRO A 31 -5.69 1.79 11.65
N ALA A 32 -5.55 0.48 11.77
CA ALA A 32 -6.02 -0.31 12.91
C ALA A 32 -7.47 0.06 13.27
N LEU A 33 -7.73 0.38 14.53
CA LEU A 33 -9.06 0.74 15.06
C LEU A 33 -9.33 2.25 15.14
N GLN A 34 -8.52 3.11 14.53
CA GLN A 34 -8.63 4.57 14.66
C GLN A 34 -9.97 5.16 14.17
N SER A 35 -10.68 4.45 13.31
CA SER A 35 -12.02 4.85 12.82
C SER A 35 -13.19 4.14 13.51
N GLY A 36 -12.91 3.21 14.43
CA GLY A 36 -13.86 2.23 14.95
C GLY A 36 -13.93 0.94 14.14
N HIS A 37 -13.31 0.88 12.94
CA HIS A 37 -13.23 -0.30 12.08
C HIS A 37 -11.77 -0.74 11.95
N ASN A 38 -11.50 -2.05 12.04
CA ASN A 38 -10.15 -2.58 11.91
C ASN A 38 -9.74 -2.68 10.43
N THR A 39 -8.77 -1.87 10.04
CA THR A 39 -8.20 -1.88 8.68
C THR A 39 -6.84 -2.59 8.59
N CYS A 40 -6.29 -3.07 9.72
CA CYS A 40 -4.97 -3.71 9.81
C CYS A 40 -5.05 -4.92 10.73
N ALA A 41 -5.64 -6.02 10.27
CA ALA A 41 -5.94 -7.19 11.10
C ALA A 41 -4.72 -7.84 11.78
N GLN A 42 -3.52 -7.71 11.19
CA GLN A 42 -2.26 -8.26 11.70
C GLN A 42 -1.28 -7.16 12.18
N HIS A 43 -1.79 -6.01 12.63
CA HIS A 43 -0.91 -5.01 13.25
C HIS A 43 -0.40 -5.50 14.61
N THR A 44 0.86 -5.17 14.92
CA THR A 44 1.43 -5.33 16.27
C THR A 44 1.31 -4.03 17.05
N THR A 45 1.53 -4.07 18.35
CA THR A 45 1.57 -2.86 19.21
C THR A 45 2.61 -1.85 18.69
N GLU A 46 3.79 -2.35 18.29
CA GLU A 46 4.88 -1.53 17.76
C GLU A 46 4.50 -0.91 16.41
N CYS A 47 3.87 -1.70 15.53
CA CYS A 47 3.36 -1.20 14.24
C CYS A 47 2.32 -0.09 14.45
N ALA A 48 1.44 -0.23 15.42
CA ALA A 48 0.44 0.78 15.74
C ALA A 48 1.09 2.06 16.31
N ALA A 49 2.08 1.91 17.20
CA ALA A 49 2.78 3.03 17.84
C ALA A 49 3.65 3.84 16.85
N THR A 50 4.28 3.18 15.86
CA THR A 50 5.16 3.81 14.87
C THR A 50 4.48 4.09 13.53
N CYS A 51 3.15 3.98 13.47
CA CYS A 51 2.41 4.11 12.22
C CYS A 51 2.59 5.50 11.59
N LEU A 52 2.73 5.53 10.27
CA LEU A 52 2.75 6.76 9.45
C LEU A 52 1.52 7.66 9.65
N HIS A 53 0.47 7.15 10.27
CA HIS A 53 -0.70 7.94 10.69
C HIS A 53 -0.34 9.00 11.73
N PHE A 54 0.66 8.74 12.56
CA PHE A 54 1.11 9.63 13.63
C PHE A 54 2.41 10.37 13.31
N ALA A 55 2.97 10.19 12.09
CA ALA A 55 4.23 10.78 11.68
C ALA A 55 4.06 11.84 10.58
N GLY A 56 4.87 12.89 10.64
CA GLY A 56 4.90 13.95 9.64
C GLY A 56 3.52 14.55 9.37
N ARG A 57 3.14 14.70 8.10
CA ARG A 57 1.79 15.19 7.70
C ARG A 57 0.66 14.28 8.19
N GLY A 58 0.93 13.00 8.47
CA GLY A 58 -0.04 12.07 9.04
C GLY A 58 -0.52 12.47 10.43
N ALA A 59 0.31 13.17 11.21
CA ALA A 59 -0.03 13.66 12.55
C ALA A 59 -1.00 14.86 12.54
N MET A 60 -1.19 15.52 11.39
CA MET A 60 -2.10 16.65 11.29
C MET A 60 -3.55 16.20 11.48
N GLN A 61 -4.27 16.84 12.39
CA GLN A 61 -5.67 16.51 12.72
C GLN A 61 -6.58 16.47 11.48
N LYS A 62 -6.45 17.41 10.54
CA LYS A 62 -7.22 17.41 9.28
C LYS A 62 -6.98 16.16 8.44
N VAL A 63 -5.74 15.68 8.39
CA VAL A 63 -5.35 14.46 7.65
C VAL A 63 -5.93 13.22 8.34
N GLN A 64 -5.81 13.13 9.65
CA GLN A 64 -6.37 12.02 10.44
C GLN A 64 -7.90 11.94 10.29
N GLN A 65 -8.59 13.07 10.42
CA GLN A 65 -10.05 13.15 10.23
C GLN A 65 -10.47 12.76 8.80
N ALA A 66 -9.71 13.15 7.79
CA ALA A 66 -9.99 12.75 6.41
C ALA A 66 -9.83 11.22 6.22
N ARG A 67 -8.81 10.61 6.82
CA ARG A 67 -8.62 9.15 6.80
C ARG A 67 -9.75 8.42 7.53
N ILE A 68 -10.17 8.92 8.70
CA ILE A 68 -11.29 8.36 9.47
C ILE A 68 -12.59 8.40 8.65
N ARG A 69 -12.91 9.55 8.03
CA ARG A 69 -14.11 9.67 7.18
C ARG A 69 -14.08 8.71 5.99
N ARG A 70 -12.95 8.58 5.29
CA ARG A 70 -12.81 7.61 4.19
C ARG A 70 -13.01 6.17 4.67
N THR A 71 -12.47 5.84 5.84
CA THR A 71 -12.61 4.49 6.40
C THR A 71 -14.06 4.20 6.77
N LYS A 72 -14.75 5.12 7.44
CA LYS A 72 -16.18 4.98 7.71
C LYS A 72 -16.97 4.84 6.42
N PHE A 73 -16.72 5.66 5.42
CA PHE A 73 -17.36 5.57 4.12
C PHE A 73 -17.14 4.19 3.47
N PHE A 74 -15.91 3.64 3.53
CA PHE A 74 -15.63 2.29 3.03
C PHE A 74 -16.41 1.20 3.77
N PHE A 75 -16.61 1.29 5.08
CA PHE A 75 -17.31 0.24 5.84
C PHE A 75 -18.83 0.41 5.84
N GLU A 76 -19.31 1.63 5.88
CA GLU A 76 -20.74 1.97 6.05
C GLU A 76 -21.47 2.11 4.70
N HIS A 77 -20.77 2.53 3.62
CA HIS A 77 -21.32 2.79 2.28
C HIS A 77 -20.42 2.15 1.20
N ARG A 78 -20.23 0.83 1.30
CA ARG A 78 -19.26 0.07 0.51
C ARG A 78 -19.44 0.22 -1.00
N GLN A 79 -20.66 0.14 -1.49
CA GLN A 79 -20.94 0.18 -2.94
C GLN A 79 -20.60 1.56 -3.52
N GLU A 80 -21.03 2.61 -2.85
CA GLU A 80 -20.76 4.00 -3.25
C GLU A 80 -19.26 4.30 -3.18
N PHE A 81 -18.58 3.82 -2.13
CA PHE A 81 -17.13 3.96 -2.01
C PHE A 81 -16.41 3.29 -3.18
N LEU A 82 -16.75 2.04 -3.52
CA LEU A 82 -16.13 1.30 -4.61
C LEU A 82 -16.42 1.93 -5.98
N ALA A 83 -17.63 2.45 -6.19
CA ALA A 83 -17.99 3.18 -7.40
C ALA A 83 -17.13 4.45 -7.53
N GLN A 84 -17.05 5.26 -6.48
CA GLN A 84 -16.20 6.45 -6.46
C GLN A 84 -14.71 6.13 -6.65
N LEU A 85 -14.22 5.05 -6.02
CA LEU A 85 -12.83 4.63 -6.17
C LEU A 85 -12.50 4.28 -7.63
N LYS A 86 -13.41 3.60 -8.33
CA LYS A 86 -13.26 3.29 -9.77
C LYS A 86 -13.23 4.58 -10.62
N GLU A 87 -14.10 5.54 -10.36
CA GLU A 87 -14.09 6.84 -11.04
C GLU A 87 -12.73 7.56 -10.82
N GLU A 88 -12.27 7.64 -9.57
CA GLU A 88 -10.99 8.31 -9.26
C GLU A 88 -9.77 7.58 -9.83
N ILE A 89 -9.80 6.25 -9.95
CA ILE A 89 -8.79 5.48 -10.68
C ILE A 89 -8.83 5.87 -12.17
N THR A 90 -10.00 5.88 -12.80
CA THR A 90 -10.16 6.29 -14.21
C THR A 90 -9.59 7.70 -14.46
N ASP A 91 -9.89 8.65 -13.57
CA ASP A 91 -9.34 10.01 -13.64
C ASP A 91 -7.81 10.02 -13.51
N ALA A 92 -7.26 9.14 -12.67
CA ALA A 92 -5.81 8.99 -12.51
C ALA A 92 -5.16 8.43 -13.79
N LEU A 93 -5.81 7.47 -14.48
CA LEU A 93 -5.33 6.94 -15.76
C LEU A 93 -5.28 8.03 -16.84
N VAL A 94 -6.31 8.88 -16.94
CA VAL A 94 -6.32 10.01 -17.85
C VAL A 94 -5.15 10.97 -17.56
N LYS A 95 -4.90 11.27 -16.27
CA LYS A 95 -3.79 12.14 -15.85
C LYS A 95 -2.42 11.51 -16.14
N ALA A 96 -2.26 10.20 -15.93
CA ALA A 96 -1.04 9.47 -16.24
C ALA A 96 -0.74 9.51 -17.73
N LYS A 97 -1.74 9.18 -18.56
CA LYS A 97 -1.64 9.23 -20.03
C LYS A 97 -1.28 10.62 -20.56
N ALA A 98 -1.90 11.67 -20.03
CA ALA A 98 -1.60 13.05 -20.41
C ALA A 98 -0.16 13.49 -20.09
N ARG A 99 0.52 12.76 -19.18
CA ARG A 99 1.92 12.98 -18.79
C ARG A 99 2.89 12.01 -19.47
N GLY A 100 2.41 11.07 -20.27
CA GLY A 100 3.23 9.99 -20.85
C GLY A 100 3.78 9.02 -19.81
N LEU A 101 3.07 8.83 -18.68
CA LEU A 101 3.49 7.98 -17.57
C LEU A 101 2.56 6.78 -17.39
N ASP A 102 3.10 5.66 -16.94
CA ASP A 102 2.31 4.50 -16.54
C ASP A 102 1.70 4.68 -15.15
N PRO A 103 0.44 4.28 -14.92
CA PRO A 103 -0.18 4.40 -13.61
C PRO A 103 0.31 3.29 -12.65
N ALA A 104 0.67 3.66 -11.43
CA ALA A 104 0.96 2.73 -10.35
C ALA A 104 0.19 3.12 -9.08
N ILE A 105 -0.70 2.24 -8.61
CA ILE A 105 -1.68 2.57 -7.57
C ILE A 105 -1.43 1.76 -6.30
N ARG A 106 -1.36 2.47 -5.17
CA ARG A 106 -1.22 1.88 -3.85
C ARG A 106 -2.48 2.08 -3.02
N LEU A 107 -3.23 0.99 -2.79
CA LEU A 107 -4.53 1.05 -2.09
C LEU A 107 -4.40 0.90 -0.57
N ASN A 108 -3.27 0.40 -0.06
CA ASN A 108 -2.98 0.24 1.36
C ASN A 108 -1.83 1.13 1.84
N CYS A 109 -1.91 2.45 1.64
CA CYS A 109 -0.86 3.35 2.13
C CYS A 109 -0.74 3.35 3.66
N THR A 110 -1.85 3.16 4.37
CA THR A 110 -1.94 3.14 5.84
C THR A 110 -2.93 2.09 6.37
N SER A 111 -3.19 1.05 5.59
CA SER A 111 -4.12 -0.05 5.91
C SER A 111 -3.56 -1.38 5.37
N ASP A 112 -4.25 -2.48 5.63
CA ASP A 112 -3.97 -3.82 5.08
C ASP A 112 -5.29 -4.52 4.70
N ILE A 113 -6.06 -3.87 3.81
CA ILE A 113 -7.33 -4.37 3.27
C ILE A 113 -7.03 -5.34 2.12
N ARG A 114 -7.81 -6.40 2.01
CA ARG A 114 -7.74 -7.40 0.93
C ARG A 114 -8.49 -6.91 -0.31
N TRP A 115 -7.89 -5.98 -1.06
CA TRP A 115 -8.51 -5.35 -2.23
C TRP A 115 -8.85 -6.34 -3.35
N GLU A 116 -8.19 -7.49 -3.40
CA GLU A 116 -8.48 -8.60 -4.30
C GLU A 116 -9.91 -9.16 -4.16
N LEU A 117 -10.58 -8.89 -3.03
CA LEU A 117 -11.94 -9.34 -2.76
C LEU A 117 -13.04 -8.38 -3.22
N TYR A 118 -12.69 -7.19 -3.70
CA TYR A 118 -13.65 -6.13 -4.00
C TYR A 118 -13.80 -5.81 -5.49
N GLY A 119 -13.18 -6.59 -6.38
CA GLY A 119 -13.31 -6.44 -7.83
C GLY A 119 -12.64 -5.17 -8.41
N ILE A 120 -11.85 -4.43 -7.60
CA ILE A 120 -11.15 -3.23 -8.08
C ILE A 120 -10.00 -3.61 -9.01
N LEU A 121 -9.18 -4.59 -8.61
CA LEU A 121 -8.01 -5.02 -9.38
C LEU A 121 -8.41 -5.61 -10.73
N GLN A 122 -9.50 -6.37 -10.73
CA GLN A 122 -10.05 -7.00 -11.93
C GLN A 122 -10.70 -5.98 -12.89
N ALA A 123 -11.24 -4.88 -12.36
CA ALA A 123 -11.81 -3.81 -13.16
C ALA A 123 -10.74 -3.00 -13.94
N PHE A 124 -9.47 -3.11 -13.56
CA PHE A 124 -8.34 -2.38 -14.16
C PHE A 124 -7.16 -3.33 -14.41
N PRO A 125 -7.29 -4.31 -15.32
CA PRO A 125 -6.28 -5.36 -15.52
C PRO A 125 -4.92 -4.83 -15.99
N ASP A 126 -4.89 -3.72 -16.69
CA ASP A 126 -3.69 -3.09 -17.24
C ASP A 126 -3.02 -2.09 -16.29
N VAL A 127 -3.57 -1.93 -15.07
CA VAL A 127 -3.02 -1.03 -14.05
C VAL A 127 -2.17 -1.80 -13.07
N GLN A 128 -0.95 -1.33 -12.82
CA GLN A 128 -0.10 -1.89 -11.78
C GLN A 128 -0.57 -1.42 -10.40
N PHE A 129 -1.05 -2.36 -9.58
CA PHE A 129 -1.28 -2.16 -8.15
C PHE A 129 -0.12 -2.72 -7.35
N TYR A 130 0.19 -2.11 -6.21
CA TYR A 130 1.23 -2.60 -5.30
C TYR A 130 0.96 -2.18 -3.87
N ASP A 131 1.28 -3.06 -2.93
CA ASP A 131 1.07 -2.80 -1.51
C ASP A 131 2.04 -3.62 -0.63
N TYR A 132 2.07 -3.26 0.64
CA TYR A 132 2.67 -4.05 1.70
C TYR A 132 1.57 -4.76 2.51
N SER A 133 1.85 -5.97 2.97
CA SER A 133 0.88 -6.74 3.76
C SER A 133 1.56 -7.51 4.88
N LYS A 134 0.88 -7.67 6.01
CA LYS A 134 1.22 -8.62 7.08
C LYS A 134 0.31 -9.85 7.07
N LEU A 135 -0.65 -9.93 6.15
CA LEU A 135 -1.55 -11.07 5.98
C LEU A 135 -0.84 -12.19 5.22
N SER A 136 -0.57 -13.31 5.89
CA SER A 136 0.17 -14.44 5.32
C SER A 136 -0.60 -15.21 4.24
N ASN A 137 -1.93 -15.16 4.27
CA ASN A 137 -2.82 -15.94 3.42
C ASN A 137 -3.24 -15.23 2.11
N ARG A 138 -2.47 -14.24 1.66
CA ARG A 138 -2.69 -13.52 0.39
C ARG A 138 -1.85 -14.14 -0.74
N THR A 139 -2.13 -15.38 -1.08
CA THR A 139 -1.36 -16.14 -2.09
C THR A 139 -1.95 -16.04 -3.50
N ASN A 140 -3.27 -15.96 -3.62
CA ASN A 140 -4.00 -15.87 -4.89
C ASN A 140 -4.45 -14.43 -5.14
N VAL A 141 -3.52 -13.58 -5.53
CA VAL A 141 -3.80 -12.20 -5.96
C VAL A 141 -3.67 -12.10 -7.48
N PRO A 142 -4.40 -11.19 -8.14
CA PRO A 142 -4.26 -10.94 -9.57
C PRO A 142 -2.82 -10.56 -9.95
N THR A 143 -2.42 -10.87 -11.18
CA THR A 143 -1.04 -10.64 -11.67
C THR A 143 -0.64 -9.17 -11.68
N ASN A 144 -1.60 -8.27 -11.81
CA ASN A 144 -1.43 -6.82 -11.75
C ASN A 144 -1.35 -6.27 -10.31
N TYR A 145 -1.28 -7.15 -9.30
CA TYR A 145 -1.13 -6.75 -7.89
C TYR A 145 0.14 -7.29 -7.26
N HIS A 146 1.14 -6.44 -7.11
CA HIS A 146 2.38 -6.79 -6.42
C HIS A 146 2.25 -6.60 -4.91
N LEU A 147 2.47 -7.68 -4.15
CA LEU A 147 2.48 -7.63 -2.70
C LEU A 147 3.88 -7.91 -2.15
N THR A 148 4.36 -7.01 -1.30
CA THR A 148 5.55 -7.17 -0.47
C THR A 148 5.12 -7.52 0.95
N TYR A 149 5.62 -8.64 1.47
CA TYR A 149 5.28 -9.06 2.83
C TYR A 149 6.12 -8.30 3.86
N SER A 150 5.50 -7.82 4.94
CA SER A 150 6.19 -7.01 5.94
C SER A 150 6.61 -7.84 7.14
N PHE A 151 7.90 -7.82 7.46
CA PHE A 151 8.42 -8.37 8.72
C PHE A 151 7.89 -7.59 9.93
N SER A 152 7.48 -8.30 10.97
CA SER A 152 6.88 -7.72 12.18
C SER A 152 7.67 -8.01 13.45
N GLY A 153 8.87 -8.59 13.33
CA GLY A 153 9.65 -9.06 14.47
C GLY A 153 9.31 -10.50 14.90
N HIS A 154 8.09 -10.97 14.65
CA HIS A 154 7.60 -12.27 15.15
C HIS A 154 7.19 -13.26 14.04
N ASN A 155 7.20 -12.85 12.76
CA ASN A 155 6.70 -13.61 11.63
C ASN A 155 7.80 -14.12 10.68
N LEU A 156 8.99 -14.41 11.20
CA LEU A 156 10.16 -14.82 10.41
C LEU A 156 9.88 -16.02 9.50
N ALA A 157 9.23 -17.07 10.03
CA ALA A 157 8.93 -18.28 9.26
C ALA A 157 8.08 -17.97 8.02
N THR A 158 7.09 -17.08 8.14
CA THR A 158 6.27 -16.62 7.03
C THR A 158 7.08 -15.79 6.04
N CYS A 159 7.96 -14.90 6.50
CA CYS A 159 8.87 -14.13 5.64
C CYS A 159 9.74 -15.07 4.78
N LEU A 160 10.32 -16.10 5.40
CA LEU A 160 11.13 -17.08 4.68
C LEU A 160 10.31 -17.88 3.65
N THR A 161 9.06 -18.22 3.97
CA THR A 161 8.15 -18.88 3.02
C THR A 161 7.85 -17.96 1.82
N TRP A 162 7.64 -16.67 2.03
CA TRP A 162 7.44 -15.70 0.97
C TRP A 162 8.68 -15.56 0.08
N LEU A 163 9.87 -15.41 0.66
CA LEU A 163 11.13 -15.34 -0.09
C LEU A 163 11.39 -16.62 -0.90
N LYS A 164 11.16 -17.80 -0.31
CA LYS A 164 11.27 -19.09 -1.01
C LYS A 164 10.30 -19.20 -2.20
N SER A 165 9.11 -18.61 -2.10
CA SER A 165 8.12 -18.58 -3.18
C SER A 165 8.41 -17.53 -4.27
N GLY A 166 9.53 -16.82 -4.19
CA GLY A 166 9.92 -15.84 -5.20
C GLY A 166 9.32 -14.46 -4.99
N ARG A 167 8.91 -14.11 -3.76
CA ARG A 167 8.30 -12.82 -3.43
C ARG A 167 9.22 -11.99 -2.55
N ASN A 168 8.98 -10.70 -2.51
CA ASN A 168 9.76 -9.76 -1.72
C ASN A 168 9.25 -9.62 -0.28
N VAL A 169 10.17 -9.33 0.63
CA VAL A 169 9.87 -9.08 2.05
C VAL A 169 10.48 -7.76 2.47
N ALA A 170 9.68 -6.91 3.10
CA ALA A 170 10.16 -5.65 3.69
C ALA A 170 10.60 -5.87 5.14
N VAL A 171 11.83 -5.45 5.45
CA VAL A 171 12.43 -5.56 6.80
C VAL A 171 13.04 -4.21 7.17
N PRO A 172 12.65 -3.60 8.29
CA PRO A 172 13.28 -2.38 8.77
C PRO A 172 14.66 -2.70 9.38
N PHE A 173 15.69 -1.97 8.94
CA PHE A 173 17.04 -2.06 9.48
C PHE A 173 17.50 -0.69 10.01
N LEU A 174 18.24 -0.68 11.11
CA LEU A 174 18.96 0.51 11.57
C LEU A 174 20.19 0.80 10.69
N LYS A 175 20.85 -0.26 10.24
CA LYS A 175 21.93 -0.23 9.26
C LYS A 175 21.69 -1.35 8.27
N MET A 176 21.60 -1.01 7.00
CA MET A 176 21.31 -1.99 5.93
C MET A 176 22.47 -2.99 5.82
N PRO A 177 22.21 -4.30 5.95
CA PRO A 177 23.18 -5.36 5.66
C PRO A 177 23.15 -5.71 4.18
N ASP A 178 24.19 -6.38 3.68
CA ASP A 178 24.21 -6.90 2.31
C ASP A 178 23.20 -8.05 2.12
N LYS A 179 23.00 -8.85 3.15
CA LYS A 179 22.08 -10.01 3.15
C LYS A 179 21.31 -10.13 4.45
N TRP A 180 20.06 -10.60 4.35
CA TRP A 180 19.24 -11.02 5.48
C TRP A 180 18.70 -12.43 5.24
N GLN A 181 18.98 -13.35 6.17
CA GLN A 181 18.58 -14.78 6.05
C GLN A 181 19.05 -15.44 4.73
N GLY A 182 20.20 -15.02 4.22
CA GLY A 182 20.78 -15.53 2.97
C GLY A 182 20.27 -14.85 1.68
N TYR A 183 19.28 -13.97 1.77
CA TYR A 183 18.72 -13.22 0.63
C TYR A 183 19.36 -11.84 0.50
N PRO A 184 19.54 -11.32 -0.72
CA PRO A 184 20.07 -9.98 -0.92
C PRO A 184 19.14 -8.91 -0.32
N VAL A 185 19.73 -7.86 0.24
CA VAL A 185 19.00 -6.69 0.75
C VAL A 185 19.19 -5.54 -0.24
N ILE A 186 18.10 -4.91 -0.62
CA ILE A 186 18.07 -3.74 -1.50
C ILE A 186 17.54 -2.52 -0.74
N ASN A 187 17.95 -1.33 -1.16
CA ASN A 187 17.56 -0.09 -0.49
C ASN A 187 16.11 0.31 -0.80
N GLY A 188 15.21 -0.01 0.11
CA GLY A 188 13.79 0.35 -0.01
C GLY A 188 13.45 1.83 0.17
N ASP A 189 14.42 2.68 0.51
CA ASP A 189 14.21 4.12 0.70
C ASP A 189 14.39 4.93 -0.60
N GLU A 190 14.92 4.34 -1.67
CA GLU A 190 15.10 4.99 -2.96
C GLU A 190 13.76 5.31 -3.63
N HIS A 191 12.86 4.35 -3.71
CA HIS A 191 11.50 4.50 -4.20
C HIS A 191 10.56 3.48 -3.55
N ASP A 192 9.25 3.54 -3.82
CA ASP A 192 8.23 2.65 -3.25
C ASP A 192 7.69 1.62 -4.28
N LEU A 193 8.23 1.61 -5.51
CA LEU A 193 7.76 0.76 -6.62
C LEU A 193 8.36 -0.65 -6.55
N ARG A 194 7.92 -1.44 -5.55
CA ARG A 194 8.48 -2.78 -5.27
C ARG A 194 8.32 -3.78 -6.40
N PHE A 195 7.42 -3.57 -7.34
CA PHE A 195 7.24 -4.40 -8.52
C PHE A 195 8.35 -4.26 -9.56
N LEU A 196 9.21 -3.23 -9.45
CA LEU A 196 10.41 -3.03 -10.27
C LEU A 196 11.63 -3.77 -9.73
N GLU A 197 11.57 -4.21 -8.48
CA GLU A 197 12.67 -4.87 -7.80
C GLU A 197 12.79 -6.34 -8.20
N ASP A 198 14.00 -6.88 -8.12
CA ASP A 198 14.22 -8.30 -8.30
C ASP A 198 13.41 -9.12 -7.29
N ARG A 199 12.76 -10.16 -7.78
CA ARG A 199 12.04 -11.09 -6.92
C ARG A 199 13.00 -11.82 -5.98
N LYS A 200 12.52 -12.21 -4.79
CA LYS A 200 13.29 -12.83 -3.69
C LYS A 200 14.28 -11.88 -3.03
N SER A 201 14.00 -10.59 -3.02
CA SER A 201 14.81 -9.60 -2.33
C SER A 201 14.16 -9.18 -1.01
N VAL A 202 15.02 -8.74 -0.08
CA VAL A 202 14.63 -8.05 1.15
C VAL A 202 14.78 -6.55 0.93
N VAL A 203 13.73 -5.78 1.24
CA VAL A 203 13.66 -4.33 1.04
C VAL A 203 13.41 -3.60 2.35
#